data_88624ea5f0422ff597a1088c3797553c
#
_entry.id   88624ea5f0422ff597a1088c3797553c
#
_cell.length_a   1.000
_cell.length_b   1.000
_cell.length_c   1.000
_cell.angle_alpha   90.00
_cell.angle_beta   90.00
_cell.angle_gamma   90.00
#
_symmetry.space_group_name_H-M   'P 1'
#
loop_
_entity.id
_entity.type
_entity.pdbx_description
1 polymer ?
#
loop_
_entity_poly.entity_id
_entity_poly.type
_entity_poly.pdbx_seq_one_letter_code
_entity_poly.pdbx_strand_id
1 'polypeptide(L)'
;MYKRQVVIDLNWREVFWDHSSFSSKISKDQRVQLIREFLNHSSVLKLAREEATLFFEDVNPLLISQQLSNRPDVIITDGKNPVLWYINGLQGITETPTSQKIVDTTGAGDAFLAGFISKLISSGYPLNEKEIEDCIKFAGVCGLLTCLGEGAIEQQPYYEKVNKFLGSLIS
;
A
#
# COMPACT_ATOMS: atom_id res chain seq x y z
N MET A 1 -14.66 -11.99 -19.79
CA MET A 1 -15.07 -12.25 -18.38
C MET A 1 -14.29 -11.28 -17.52
N TYR A 2 -14.93 -10.28 -16.93
CA TYR A 2 -14.26 -9.33 -16.04
C TYR A 2 -13.88 -10.08 -14.76
N LYS A 3 -12.58 -10.35 -14.56
CA LYS A 3 -12.10 -10.81 -13.26
C LYS A 3 -12.26 -9.68 -12.25
N ARG A 4 -13.05 -9.89 -11.22
CA ARG A 4 -13.09 -8.99 -10.08
C ARG A 4 -11.72 -9.04 -9.41
N GLN A 5 -11.11 -7.87 -9.20
CA GLN A 5 -9.87 -7.78 -8.42
C GLN A 5 -10.22 -7.50 -6.96
N VAL A 6 -9.51 -8.16 -6.06
CA VAL A 6 -9.59 -7.94 -4.61
C VAL A 6 -8.33 -7.21 -4.20
N VAL A 7 -8.46 -5.97 -3.78
CA VAL A 7 -7.36 -5.17 -3.25
C VAL A 7 -7.42 -5.23 -1.74
N ILE A 8 -6.33 -5.65 -1.10
CA ILE A 8 -6.23 -5.73 0.36
C ILE A 8 -5.12 -4.79 0.84
N ASP A 9 -5.45 -3.87 1.75
CA ASP A 9 -4.50 -3.22 2.64
C ASP A 9 -4.54 -3.96 3.97
N LEU A 10 -3.44 -4.53 4.41
CA LEU A 10 -3.43 -5.32 5.65
C LEU A 10 -3.76 -4.44 6.85
N ASN A 11 -3.18 -3.24 6.91
CA ASN A 11 -3.46 -2.21 7.90
C ASN A 11 -3.51 -2.75 9.35
N TRP A 12 -2.51 -3.56 9.68
CA TRP A 12 -2.43 -4.25 10.96
C TRP A 12 -2.35 -3.28 12.14
N ARG A 13 -3.16 -3.52 13.16
CA ARG A 13 -3.21 -2.77 14.41
C ARG A 13 -3.18 -3.72 15.59
N GLU A 14 -1.99 -3.98 16.15
CA GLU A 14 -1.80 -4.93 17.25
C GLU A 14 -2.68 -4.60 18.48
N VAL A 15 -2.86 -3.31 18.76
CA VAL A 15 -3.67 -2.83 19.90
C VAL A 15 -5.11 -3.37 19.90
N PHE A 16 -5.70 -3.61 18.75
CA PHE A 16 -7.06 -4.15 18.67
C PHE A 16 -7.14 -5.66 18.94
N TRP A 17 -6.00 -6.33 18.86
CA TRP A 17 -5.92 -7.77 19.08
C TRP A 17 -5.57 -8.12 20.51
N ASP A 18 -4.85 -7.27 21.24
CA ASP A 18 -4.39 -7.53 22.60
C ASP A 18 -5.51 -7.35 23.64
N HIS A 19 -6.52 -6.53 23.35
CA HIS A 19 -7.62 -6.21 24.27
C HIS A 19 -8.92 -6.97 23.97
N SER A 20 -8.99 -7.80 22.93
CA SER A 20 -10.19 -8.54 22.60
C SER A 20 -10.27 -9.85 23.40
N SER A 21 -11.47 -10.23 23.85
CA SER A 21 -11.73 -11.55 24.44
C SER A 21 -11.43 -12.71 23.46
N PHE A 22 -11.24 -12.40 22.20
CA PHE A 22 -10.87 -13.34 21.15
C PHE A 22 -9.35 -13.59 21.14
N SER A 23 -8.52 -12.58 21.43
CA SER A 23 -7.06 -12.70 21.46
C SER A 23 -6.54 -13.63 22.54
N SER A 24 -7.29 -13.81 23.64
CA SER A 24 -6.91 -14.75 24.71
C SER A 24 -7.06 -16.23 24.32
N LYS A 25 -7.73 -16.53 23.21
CA LYS A 25 -8.03 -17.91 22.78
C LYS A 25 -7.11 -18.46 21.69
N ILE A 26 -6.38 -17.60 20.99
CA ILE A 26 -5.50 -18.00 19.87
C ILE A 26 -4.11 -17.38 20.04
N SER A 27 -3.07 -18.17 19.74
CA SER A 27 -1.68 -17.71 19.81
C SER A 27 -1.37 -16.67 18.72
N LYS A 28 -0.24 -15.93 18.89
CA LYS A 28 0.24 -15.00 17.86
C LYS A 28 0.45 -15.71 16.52
N ASP A 29 1.05 -16.90 16.53
CA ASP A 29 1.32 -17.67 15.30
C ASP A 29 0.03 -18.09 14.61
N GLN A 30 -0.98 -18.52 15.37
CA GLN A 30 -2.31 -18.83 14.82
C GLN A 30 -2.96 -17.60 14.18
N ARG A 31 -2.81 -16.40 14.79
CA ARG A 31 -3.31 -15.15 14.20
C ARG A 31 -2.63 -14.82 12.88
N VAL A 32 -1.30 -14.92 12.85
CA VAL A 32 -0.50 -14.72 11.64
C VAL A 32 -0.94 -15.68 10.54
N GLN A 33 -1.14 -16.96 10.86
CA GLN A 33 -1.59 -17.95 9.90
C GLN A 33 -2.98 -17.62 9.33
N LEU A 34 -3.95 -17.30 10.17
CA LEU A 34 -5.30 -16.90 9.73
C LEU A 34 -5.29 -15.68 8.81
N ILE A 35 -4.47 -14.67 9.13
CA ILE A 35 -4.31 -13.50 8.28
C ILE A 35 -3.70 -13.91 6.93
N ARG A 36 -2.64 -14.72 6.92
CA ARG A 36 -2.03 -15.19 5.67
C ARG A 36 -3.00 -16.01 4.80
N GLU A 37 -3.84 -16.84 5.42
CA GLU A 37 -4.91 -17.57 4.70
C GLU A 37 -5.90 -16.58 4.03
N PHE A 38 -6.29 -15.53 4.74
CA PHE A 38 -7.14 -14.47 4.17
C PHE A 38 -6.47 -13.73 3.01
N LEU A 39 -5.17 -13.43 3.14
CA LEU A 39 -4.40 -12.72 2.10
C LEU A 39 -4.26 -13.52 0.80
N ASN A 40 -4.46 -14.86 0.81
CA ASN A 40 -4.52 -15.67 -0.40
C ASN A 40 -5.66 -15.27 -1.35
N HIS A 41 -6.64 -14.50 -0.91
CA HIS A 41 -7.74 -14.02 -1.75
C HIS A 41 -7.42 -12.70 -2.47
N SER A 42 -6.27 -12.06 -2.18
CA SER A 42 -5.90 -10.80 -2.82
C SER A 42 -5.48 -10.98 -4.28
N SER A 43 -5.83 -10.01 -5.10
CA SER A 43 -5.23 -9.79 -6.42
C SER A 43 -4.12 -8.74 -6.36
N VAL A 44 -4.30 -7.75 -5.47
CA VAL A 44 -3.31 -6.73 -5.13
C VAL A 44 -3.23 -6.65 -3.61
N LEU A 45 -2.04 -6.76 -3.07
CA LEU A 45 -1.75 -6.69 -1.64
C LEU A 45 -0.84 -5.49 -1.37
N LYS A 46 -1.31 -4.57 -0.54
CA LYS A 46 -0.49 -3.48 0.00
C LYS A 46 -0.12 -3.79 1.44
N LEU A 47 1.13 -3.61 1.77
CA LEU A 47 1.71 -3.81 3.10
C LEU A 47 2.54 -2.59 3.50
N ALA A 48 2.55 -2.26 4.79
CA ALA A 48 3.66 -1.52 5.36
C ALA A 48 4.88 -2.45 5.52
N ARG A 49 6.10 -1.89 5.57
CA ARG A 49 7.34 -2.67 5.71
C ARG A 49 7.33 -3.56 6.96
N GLU A 50 6.82 -3.03 8.07
CA GLU A 50 6.69 -3.74 9.34
C GLU A 50 5.72 -4.93 9.23
N GLU A 51 4.64 -4.77 8.46
CA GLU A 51 3.69 -5.83 8.19
C GLU A 51 4.30 -6.93 7.31
N ALA A 52 5.05 -6.54 6.28
CA ALA A 52 5.78 -7.47 5.43
C ALA A 52 6.74 -8.34 6.28
N THR A 53 7.51 -7.71 7.16
CA THR A 53 8.40 -8.41 8.08
C THR A 53 7.64 -9.31 9.06
N LEU A 54 6.54 -8.81 9.64
CA LEU A 54 5.78 -9.55 10.66
C LEU A 54 5.07 -10.78 10.09
N PHE A 55 4.47 -10.65 8.91
CA PHE A 55 3.61 -11.70 8.34
C PHE A 55 4.32 -12.61 7.35
N PHE A 56 5.44 -12.17 6.75
CA PHE A 56 6.13 -12.92 5.70
C PHE A 56 7.61 -13.17 5.98
N GLU A 57 8.16 -12.55 7.03
CA GLU A 57 9.60 -12.58 7.35
C GLU A 57 10.48 -12.10 6.18
N ASP A 58 9.90 -11.27 5.31
CA ASP A 58 10.53 -10.80 4.08
C ASP A 58 10.03 -9.38 3.75
N VAL A 59 10.81 -8.65 2.96
CA VAL A 59 10.45 -7.32 2.42
C VAL A 59 10.62 -7.27 0.90
N ASN A 60 10.86 -8.41 0.25
CA ASN A 60 10.90 -8.50 -1.20
C ASN A 60 9.49 -8.81 -1.74
N PRO A 61 8.86 -7.88 -2.52
CA PRO A 61 7.48 -8.05 -2.96
C PRO A 61 7.27 -9.30 -3.83
N LEU A 62 8.25 -9.69 -4.66
CA LEU A 62 8.18 -10.90 -5.45
C LEU A 62 8.16 -12.16 -4.56
N LEU A 63 9.06 -12.22 -3.55
CA LEU A 63 9.13 -13.37 -2.66
C LEU A 63 7.86 -13.49 -1.79
N ILE A 64 7.29 -12.36 -1.36
CA ILE A 64 6.01 -12.33 -0.66
C ILE A 64 4.88 -12.83 -1.57
N SER A 65 4.82 -12.35 -2.81
CA SER A 65 3.84 -12.84 -3.79
C SER A 65 3.93 -14.35 -3.98
N GLN A 66 5.15 -14.91 -4.05
CA GLN A 66 5.38 -16.36 -4.21
C GLN A 66 4.97 -17.21 -2.99
N GLN A 67 4.92 -16.61 -1.79
CA GLN A 67 4.43 -17.27 -0.58
C GLN A 67 2.90 -17.41 -0.52
N LEU A 68 2.17 -16.68 -1.38
CA LEU A 68 0.71 -16.70 -1.46
C LEU A 68 0.24 -17.51 -2.67
N SER A 69 -0.78 -18.35 -2.49
CA SER A 69 -1.27 -19.28 -3.54
C SER A 69 -1.82 -18.54 -4.77
N ASN A 70 -2.43 -17.36 -4.57
CA ASN A 70 -2.98 -16.54 -5.65
C ASN A 70 -1.92 -15.66 -6.36
N ARG A 71 -0.69 -15.62 -5.83
CA ARG A 71 0.42 -14.82 -6.37
C ARG A 71 0.01 -13.38 -6.70
N PRO A 72 -0.47 -12.59 -5.72
CA PRO A 72 -0.96 -11.24 -5.95
C PRO A 72 0.16 -10.30 -6.40
N ASP A 73 -0.22 -9.20 -7.02
CA ASP A 73 0.64 -8.02 -7.07
C ASP A 73 0.88 -7.51 -5.65
N VAL A 74 2.11 -7.11 -5.34
CA VAL A 74 2.50 -6.69 -3.97
C VAL A 74 3.14 -5.31 -4.00
N ILE A 75 2.68 -4.45 -3.11
CA ILE A 75 3.21 -3.10 -2.88
C ILE A 75 3.63 -3.00 -1.42
N ILE A 76 4.86 -2.58 -1.15
CA ILE A 76 5.39 -2.35 0.19
C ILE A 76 5.75 -0.89 0.37
N THR A 77 5.08 -0.24 1.31
CA THR A 77 5.32 1.16 1.68
C THR A 77 6.15 1.24 2.96
N ASP A 78 7.01 2.25 3.08
CA ASP A 78 7.91 2.47 4.22
C ASP A 78 8.07 3.97 4.53
N GLY A 79 6.95 4.61 4.86
CA GLY A 79 6.92 6.04 5.17
C GLY A 79 7.52 6.89 4.05
N LYS A 80 8.66 7.56 4.34
CA LYS A 80 9.40 8.39 3.39
C LYS A 80 10.39 7.62 2.50
N ASN A 81 10.62 6.35 2.80
CA ASN A 81 11.53 5.51 2.02
C ASN A 81 10.89 5.07 0.69
N PRO A 82 11.67 4.63 -0.28
CA PRO A 82 11.14 4.17 -1.56
C PRO A 82 10.11 3.05 -1.41
N VAL A 83 9.09 3.08 -2.27
CA VAL A 83 8.10 2.01 -2.38
C VAL A 83 8.68 0.87 -3.19
N LEU A 84 8.64 -0.34 -2.63
CA LEU A 84 8.98 -1.57 -3.33
C LEU A 84 7.72 -2.17 -3.93
N TRP A 85 7.80 -2.68 -5.15
CA TRP A 85 6.62 -3.26 -5.79
C TRP A 85 6.96 -4.46 -6.70
N TYR A 86 6.00 -5.37 -6.80
CA TYR A 86 5.93 -6.44 -7.78
C TYR A 86 4.51 -6.41 -8.36
N ILE A 87 4.37 -5.99 -9.60
CA ILE A 87 3.08 -5.76 -10.27
C ILE A 87 3.17 -6.29 -11.70
N ASN A 88 2.17 -7.05 -12.12
CA ASN A 88 2.07 -7.60 -13.47
C ASN A 88 3.33 -8.37 -13.93
N GLY A 89 3.99 -9.08 -13.02
CA GLY A 89 5.22 -9.81 -13.31
C GLY A 89 6.50 -8.97 -13.36
N LEU A 90 6.40 -7.65 -13.19
CA LEU A 90 7.52 -6.72 -13.12
C LEU A 90 7.83 -6.35 -11.67
N GLN A 91 9.11 -6.14 -11.36
CA GLN A 91 9.55 -5.73 -10.02
C GLN A 91 10.35 -4.44 -10.12
N GLY A 92 10.11 -3.53 -9.18
CA GLY A 92 10.82 -2.26 -9.17
C GLY A 92 10.78 -1.55 -7.84
N ILE A 93 11.39 -0.36 -7.84
CA ILE A 93 11.51 0.56 -6.71
C ILE A 93 11.12 1.94 -7.22
N THR A 94 10.26 2.64 -6.49
CA THR A 94 9.84 4.00 -6.84
C THR A 94 10.07 4.93 -5.66
N GLU A 95 10.78 6.02 -5.89
CA GLU A 95 11.05 7.04 -4.87
C GLU A 95 9.77 7.67 -4.35
N THR A 96 9.71 7.86 -3.04
CA THR A 96 8.59 8.52 -2.38
C THR A 96 8.82 10.03 -2.37
N PRO A 97 7.85 10.85 -2.81
CA PRO A 97 7.96 12.29 -2.67
C PRO A 97 7.99 12.67 -1.18
N THR A 98 8.85 13.62 -0.83
CA THR A 98 9.07 14.02 0.57
C THR A 98 8.77 15.50 0.79
N SER A 99 8.45 15.86 2.03
CA SER A 99 8.31 17.26 2.47
C SER A 99 8.89 17.43 3.88
N GLN A 100 9.41 18.62 4.16
CA GLN A 100 9.85 19.00 5.51
C GLN A 100 8.68 19.41 6.43
N LYS A 101 7.45 19.53 5.90
CA LYS A 101 6.27 20.04 6.60
C LYS A 101 5.30 18.95 6.98
N ILE A 102 5.78 17.77 7.40
CA ILE A 102 4.90 16.70 7.88
C ILE A 102 4.29 17.10 9.23
N VAL A 103 2.97 17.05 9.33
CA VAL A 103 2.19 17.39 10.52
C VAL A 103 1.66 16.11 11.19
N ASP A 104 0.97 15.26 10.42
CA ASP A 104 0.36 14.02 10.90
C ASP A 104 0.40 12.98 9.79
N THR A 105 0.79 11.75 10.14
CA THR A 105 0.87 10.65 9.16
C THR A 105 -0.39 9.79 9.12
N THR A 106 -1.41 10.12 9.91
CA THR A 106 -2.68 9.38 9.95
C THR A 106 -3.39 9.44 8.61
N GLY A 107 -3.78 8.27 8.10
CA GLY A 107 -4.47 8.15 6.81
C GLY A 107 -3.57 8.21 5.57
N ALA A 108 -2.25 8.39 5.71
CA ALA A 108 -1.33 8.42 4.58
C ALA A 108 -1.35 7.12 3.75
N GLY A 109 -1.43 5.98 4.43
CA GLY A 109 -1.54 4.66 3.79
C GLY A 109 -2.85 4.49 3.02
N ASP A 110 -3.95 4.92 3.60
CA ASP A 110 -5.28 4.88 2.98
C ASP A 110 -5.34 5.80 1.75
N ALA A 111 -4.80 7.02 1.85
CA ALA A 111 -4.70 7.97 0.73
C ALA A 111 -3.78 7.45 -0.39
N PHE A 112 -2.66 6.81 -0.04
CA PHE A 112 -1.79 6.12 -0.99
C PHE A 112 -2.57 5.06 -1.76
N LEU A 113 -3.25 4.16 -1.06
CA LEU A 113 -4.01 3.09 -1.71
C LEU A 113 -5.15 3.62 -2.58
N ALA A 114 -5.89 4.62 -2.11
CA ALA A 114 -6.93 5.27 -2.89
C ALA A 114 -6.38 5.90 -4.18
N GLY A 115 -5.24 6.58 -4.09
CA GLY A 115 -4.52 7.14 -5.23
C GLY A 115 -4.06 6.08 -6.23
N PHE A 116 -3.49 4.98 -5.73
CA PHE A 116 -3.08 3.85 -6.55
C PHE A 116 -4.26 3.23 -7.31
N ILE A 117 -5.35 2.92 -6.62
CA ILE A 117 -6.57 2.36 -7.23
C ILE A 117 -7.16 3.31 -8.28
N SER A 118 -7.22 4.61 -7.98
CA SER A 118 -7.70 5.62 -8.92
C SER A 118 -6.91 5.62 -10.24
N LYS A 119 -5.58 5.58 -10.14
CA LYS A 119 -4.71 5.51 -11.32
C LYS A 119 -4.80 4.17 -12.03
N LEU A 120 -4.84 3.07 -11.30
CA LEU A 120 -5.00 1.73 -11.87
C LEU A 120 -6.27 1.62 -12.73
N ILE A 121 -7.38 2.18 -12.24
CA ILE A 121 -8.66 2.18 -12.98
C ILE A 121 -8.57 3.06 -14.23
N SER A 122 -7.93 4.23 -14.14
CA SER A 122 -7.82 5.16 -15.27
C SER A 122 -6.84 4.74 -16.34
N SER A 123 -5.75 4.06 -15.97
CA SER A 123 -4.73 3.57 -16.91
C SER A 123 -5.13 2.25 -17.59
N GLY A 124 -6.03 1.48 -16.94
CA GLY A 124 -6.34 0.10 -17.35
C GLY A 124 -5.26 -0.89 -16.89
N TYR A 125 -5.58 -2.17 -16.97
CA TYR A 125 -4.70 -3.27 -16.61
C TYR A 125 -4.60 -4.27 -17.76
N PRO A 126 -3.44 -4.83 -18.10
CA PRO A 126 -2.14 -4.79 -17.41
C PRO A 126 -1.35 -3.49 -17.64
N LEU A 127 -0.49 -3.11 -16.70
CA LEU A 127 0.39 -1.95 -16.76
C LEU A 127 1.79 -2.35 -17.24
N ASN A 128 2.45 -1.46 -18.00
CA ASN A 128 3.89 -1.53 -18.21
C ASN A 128 4.66 -0.88 -17.05
N GLU A 129 5.99 -1.02 -17.03
CA GLU A 129 6.85 -0.53 -15.93
C GLU A 129 6.67 0.97 -15.65
N LYS A 130 6.64 1.79 -16.69
CA LYS A 130 6.45 3.24 -16.55
C LYS A 130 5.09 3.59 -15.99
N GLU A 131 4.04 2.94 -16.44
CA GLU A 131 2.68 3.14 -15.92
C GLU A 131 2.57 2.73 -14.46
N ILE A 132 3.26 1.66 -14.04
CA ILE A 132 3.34 1.25 -12.63
C ILE A 132 4.03 2.34 -11.80
N GLU A 133 5.20 2.82 -12.25
CA GLU A 133 5.90 3.91 -11.57
C GLU A 133 5.03 5.16 -11.44
N ASP A 134 4.33 5.55 -12.51
CA ASP A 134 3.45 6.73 -12.52
C ASP A 134 2.27 6.53 -11.55
N CYS A 135 1.71 5.33 -11.45
CA CYS A 135 0.69 4.98 -10.45
C CYS A 135 1.23 5.10 -9.01
N ILE A 136 2.43 4.55 -8.76
CA ILE A 136 3.07 4.60 -7.44
C ILE A 136 3.45 6.04 -7.06
N LYS A 137 4.00 6.82 -7.99
CA LYS A 137 4.33 8.24 -7.77
C LYS A 137 3.08 9.06 -7.43
N PHE A 138 1.99 8.87 -8.18
CA PHE A 138 0.71 9.52 -7.90
C PHE A 138 0.19 9.15 -6.51
N ALA A 139 0.20 7.85 -6.19
CA ALA A 139 -0.20 7.33 -4.88
C ALA A 139 0.66 7.91 -3.74
N GLY A 140 1.99 7.99 -3.94
CA GLY A 140 2.91 8.59 -2.98
C GLY A 140 2.62 10.06 -2.70
N VAL A 141 2.26 10.84 -3.75
CA VAL A 141 1.83 12.24 -3.57
C VAL A 141 0.50 12.32 -2.81
N CYS A 142 -0.45 11.41 -3.05
CA CYS A 142 -1.70 11.37 -2.26
C CYS A 142 -1.39 11.17 -0.77
N GLY A 143 -0.56 10.18 -0.42
CA GLY A 143 -0.12 9.96 0.96
C GLY A 143 0.61 11.15 1.55
N LEU A 144 1.55 11.76 0.81
CA LEU A 144 2.30 12.93 1.26
C LEU A 144 1.38 14.14 1.54
N LEU A 145 0.47 14.46 0.63
CA LEU A 145 -0.41 15.63 0.78
C LEU A 145 -1.37 15.47 1.96
N THR A 146 -1.76 14.23 2.29
CA THR A 146 -2.53 13.92 3.51
C THR A 146 -1.73 14.22 4.77
N CYS A 147 -0.40 14.02 4.75
CA CYS A 147 0.46 14.29 5.89
C CYS A 147 0.74 15.79 6.16
N LEU A 148 0.32 16.71 5.30
CA LEU A 148 0.62 18.13 5.46
C LEU A 148 -0.33 18.88 6.40
N GLY A 149 -1.29 18.22 6.99
CA GLY A 149 -2.22 18.76 7.99
C GLY A 149 -2.66 17.71 8.99
N GLU A 150 -3.51 18.09 9.94
CA GLU A 150 -4.02 17.22 10.98
C GLU A 150 -5.16 16.34 10.47
N GLY A 151 -5.18 15.09 10.92
CA GLY A 151 -6.27 14.14 10.68
C GLY A 151 -6.27 13.50 9.29
N ALA A 152 -6.97 12.36 9.20
CA ALA A 152 -6.98 11.52 8.01
C ALA A 152 -7.97 11.96 6.92
N ILE A 153 -9.00 12.75 7.25
CA ILE A 153 -10.12 13.02 6.35
C ILE A 153 -10.03 14.41 5.71
N GLU A 154 -9.76 15.45 6.51
CA GLU A 154 -9.80 16.83 6.05
C GLU A 154 -8.68 17.18 5.05
N GLN A 155 -7.57 16.44 5.09
CA GLN A 155 -6.40 16.64 4.25
C GLN A 155 -6.37 15.76 3.00
N GLN A 156 -7.40 14.96 2.74
CA GLN A 156 -7.47 14.13 1.54
C GLN A 156 -7.34 14.99 0.27
N PRO A 157 -6.36 14.75 -0.60
CA PRO A 157 -6.12 15.61 -1.74
C PRO A 157 -7.11 15.32 -2.86
N TYR A 158 -7.51 16.39 -3.57
CA TYR A 158 -8.22 16.27 -4.84
C TYR A 158 -7.25 15.96 -5.98
N TYR A 159 -7.75 15.36 -7.05
CA TYR A 159 -6.98 14.96 -8.22
C TYR A 159 -6.12 16.09 -8.81
N GLU A 160 -6.70 17.31 -8.93
CA GLU A 160 -6.01 18.48 -9.46
C GLU A 160 -4.83 18.91 -8.56
N LYS A 161 -4.99 18.80 -7.24
CA LYS A 161 -3.94 19.14 -6.26
C LYS A 161 -2.75 18.18 -6.40
N VAL A 162 -3.03 16.89 -6.60
CA VAL A 162 -2.00 15.86 -6.80
C VAL A 162 -1.24 16.13 -8.10
N ASN A 163 -1.92 16.36 -9.22
CA ASN A 163 -1.28 16.63 -10.51
C ASN A 163 -0.46 17.92 -10.50
N LYS A 164 -0.95 18.97 -9.84
CA LYS A 164 -0.20 20.23 -9.68
C LYS A 164 1.10 19.99 -8.90
N PHE A 165 1.06 19.18 -7.85
CA PHE A 165 2.24 18.84 -7.06
C PHE A 165 3.23 18.02 -7.89
N LEU A 166 2.76 16.99 -8.63
CA LEU A 166 3.60 16.21 -9.54
C LEU A 166 4.28 17.08 -10.59
N GLY A 167 3.56 18.03 -11.18
CA GLY A 167 4.13 18.98 -12.15
C GLY A 167 5.25 19.83 -11.56
N SER A 168 5.17 20.18 -10.27
CA SER A 168 6.21 20.94 -9.58
C SER A 168 7.47 20.15 -9.21
N LEU A 169 7.43 18.82 -9.28
CA LEU A 169 8.60 17.97 -9.05
C LEU A 169 9.47 17.79 -10.31
N ILE A 170 8.92 18.13 -11.48
CA ILE A 170 9.58 17.97 -12.79
C ILE A 170 10.25 19.26 -13.26
N SER A 171 9.87 20.40 -12.68
CA SER A 171 10.43 21.73 -12.94
C SER A 171 11.63 22.04 -12.04
#